data_f9a4b2071515009eed9074e447873281
#
_entry.id   f9a4b2071515009eed9074e447873281
#
_cell.length_a   1.000
_cell.length_b   1.000
_cell.length_c   1.000
_cell.angle_alpha   90.00
_cell.angle_beta   90.00
_cell.angle_gamma   90.00
#
_symmetry.space_group_name_H-M   'P 1'
#
loop_
_entity.id
_entity.type
_entity.pdbx_description
1 polymer ?
#
loop_
_entity_poly.entity_id
_entity_poly.type
_entity_poly.pdbx_seq_one_letter_code
_entity_poly.pdbx_strand_id
1 'polypeptide(L)'
;VARWDIQNKDIVQIKGGKREPGKLPSRATWLHQEIYRLNPKINSIILTQTPYLMGYSVTGKKIDVRTIPESWIFLQDIPNVPFGSHFAGSTVILNLLAENTPAIIINNDSVLVTGDKLLGTFDRLEVAEFSAKSLTLGASLGKLMPINDNQVEDLRKKFLSK
;
A
#
# COMPACT_ATOMS: atom_id res chain seq x y z
N VAL A 1 12.93 18.54 -7.13
CA VAL A 1 13.98 17.52 -7.32
C VAL A 1 13.40 16.38 -8.15
N ALA A 2 14.16 15.89 -9.13
CA ALA A 2 13.76 14.73 -9.92
C ALA A 2 13.81 13.47 -9.04
N ARG A 3 12.78 12.62 -9.12
CA ARG A 3 12.66 11.43 -8.24
C ARG A 3 13.82 10.43 -8.34
N TRP A 4 14.51 10.42 -9.48
CA TRP A 4 15.68 9.56 -9.73
C TRP A 4 17.02 10.17 -9.28
N ASP A 5 17.02 11.40 -8.77
CA ASP A 5 18.22 12.13 -8.33
C ASP A 5 18.07 12.70 -6.90
N ILE A 6 17.40 11.94 -6.04
CA ILE A 6 17.21 12.33 -4.63
C ILE A 6 18.49 12.11 -3.87
N GLN A 7 19.00 13.18 -3.24
CA GLN A 7 20.17 13.17 -2.37
C GLN A 7 19.75 13.25 -0.90
N ASN A 8 20.62 12.91 0.02
CA ASN A 8 20.34 13.01 1.47
C ASN A 8 19.82 14.39 1.89
N LYS A 9 20.31 15.47 1.27
CA LYS A 9 19.86 16.84 1.52
C LYS A 9 18.41 17.12 1.12
N ASP A 10 17.82 16.29 0.25
CA ASP A 10 16.46 16.45 -0.25
C ASP A 10 15.42 15.76 0.65
N ILE A 11 15.89 14.92 1.58
CA ILE A 11 15.07 14.29 2.59
C ILE A 11 14.67 15.34 3.63
N VAL A 12 13.36 15.43 3.92
CA VAL A 12 12.81 16.39 4.86
C VAL A 12 12.58 15.73 6.21
N GLN A 13 13.23 16.24 7.26
CA GLN A 13 12.95 15.80 8.61
C GLN A 13 11.74 16.54 9.19
N ILE A 14 10.85 15.78 9.85
CA ILE A 14 9.75 16.31 10.64
C ILE A 14 9.87 15.73 12.06
N LYS A 15 10.02 16.60 13.05
CA LYS A 15 10.16 16.23 14.46
C LYS A 15 9.23 17.08 15.33
N GLY A 16 8.41 16.42 16.18
CA GLY A 16 7.47 17.13 17.06
C GLY A 16 6.49 18.04 16.29
N GLY A 17 6.03 17.60 15.11
CA GLY A 17 5.12 18.38 14.25
C GLY A 17 5.79 19.53 13.49
N LYS A 18 7.09 19.78 13.69
CA LYS A 18 7.84 20.85 13.03
C LYS A 18 8.72 20.30 11.92
N ARG A 19 8.68 20.95 10.77
CA ARG A 19 9.56 20.64 9.63
C ARG A 19 10.94 21.27 9.80
N GLU A 20 11.92 20.68 9.18
CA GLU A 20 13.25 21.26 9.02
C GLU A 20 13.19 22.63 8.31
N PRO A 21 13.90 23.66 8.81
CA PRO A 21 13.90 24.99 8.20
C PRO A 21 14.31 24.95 6.71
N GLY A 22 13.66 25.77 5.89
CA GLY A 22 13.95 25.90 4.47
C GLY A 22 13.48 24.75 3.56
N LYS A 23 12.95 23.65 4.12
CA LYS A 23 12.45 22.52 3.34
C LYS A 23 10.92 22.45 3.33
N LEU A 24 10.36 22.01 2.19
CA LEU A 24 8.92 21.82 2.03
C LEU A 24 8.59 20.32 2.04
N PRO A 25 7.82 19.83 3.02
CA PRO A 25 7.43 18.43 3.09
C PRO A 25 6.36 18.08 2.05
N SER A 26 6.18 16.80 1.80
CA SER A 26 5.11 16.28 0.95
C SER A 26 3.72 16.69 1.46
N ARG A 27 2.76 16.85 0.55
CA ARG A 27 1.35 17.08 0.90
C ARG A 27 0.73 15.93 1.68
N ALA A 28 1.27 14.73 1.54
CA ALA A 28 0.85 13.55 2.30
C ALA A 28 1.31 13.53 3.77
N THR A 29 2.10 14.51 4.20
CA THR A 29 2.67 14.56 5.57
C THR A 29 1.62 14.44 6.65
N TRP A 30 0.49 15.12 6.52
CA TRP A 30 -0.60 15.02 7.48
C TRP A 30 -1.10 13.56 7.61
N LEU A 31 -1.37 12.89 6.50
CA LEU A 31 -1.82 11.51 6.50
C LEU A 31 -0.81 10.58 7.18
N HIS A 32 0.49 10.73 6.84
CA HIS A 32 1.55 9.91 7.46
C HIS A 32 1.62 10.14 8.98
N GLN A 33 1.53 11.39 9.45
CA GLN A 33 1.54 11.70 10.88
C GLN A 33 0.35 11.09 11.61
N GLU A 34 -0.86 11.16 11.04
CA GLU A 34 -2.05 10.56 11.64
C GLU A 34 -1.98 9.03 11.65
N ILE A 35 -1.47 8.41 10.61
CA ILE A 35 -1.26 6.95 10.57
C ILE A 35 -0.31 6.54 11.69
N TYR A 36 0.85 7.17 11.83
CA TYR A 36 1.81 6.85 12.89
C TYR A 36 1.24 7.10 14.30
N ARG A 37 0.44 8.14 14.46
CA ARG A 37 -0.19 8.47 15.74
C ARG A 37 -1.21 7.41 16.18
N LEU A 38 -2.02 6.91 15.22
CA LEU A 38 -3.12 5.99 15.50
C LEU A 38 -2.69 4.52 15.48
N ASN A 39 -1.59 4.21 14.80
CA ASN A 39 -1.12 2.84 14.59
C ASN A 39 0.35 2.70 15.02
N PRO A 40 0.66 2.52 16.33
CA PRO A 40 2.04 2.46 16.82
C PRO A 40 2.89 1.33 16.24
N LYS A 41 2.28 0.31 15.65
CA LYS A 41 2.98 -0.80 14.97
C LYS A 41 3.46 -0.40 13.56
N ILE A 42 2.90 0.65 12.97
CA ILE A 42 3.33 1.15 11.66
C ILE A 42 4.47 2.14 11.85
N ASN A 43 5.64 1.82 11.32
CA ASN A 43 6.84 2.66 11.37
C ASN A 43 7.37 3.04 9.98
N SER A 44 6.70 2.55 8.93
CA SER A 44 7.05 2.86 7.55
C SER A 44 5.80 2.98 6.68
N ILE A 45 5.78 3.98 5.81
CA ILE A 45 4.70 4.24 4.86
C ILE A 45 5.34 4.58 3.51
N ILE A 46 4.85 3.94 2.45
CA ILE A 46 5.17 4.29 1.08
C ILE A 46 3.87 4.73 0.41
N LEU A 47 3.85 5.96 -0.09
CA LEU A 47 2.78 6.48 -0.95
C LEU A 47 3.37 6.75 -2.33
N THR A 48 2.92 5.99 -3.33
CA THR A 48 3.56 5.98 -4.65
C THR A 48 2.58 5.68 -5.78
N GLN A 49 3.09 5.75 -7.00
CA GLN A 49 2.38 5.39 -8.24
C GLN A 49 3.21 4.34 -8.97
N THR A 50 2.69 3.13 -9.08
CA THR A 50 3.35 2.05 -9.82
C THR A 50 2.47 1.62 -11.00
N PRO A 51 3.03 1.21 -12.15
CA PRO A 51 2.29 1.08 -13.40
C PRO A 51 1.05 0.20 -13.34
N TYR A 52 1.15 -1.01 -12.76
CA TYR A 52 0.04 -1.96 -12.78
C TYR A 52 -1.00 -1.68 -11.69
N LEU A 53 -0.58 -1.28 -10.48
CA LEU A 53 -1.52 -0.86 -9.44
C LEU A 53 -2.28 0.40 -9.84
N MET A 54 -1.65 1.31 -10.59
CA MET A 54 -2.35 2.48 -11.15
C MET A 54 -3.42 2.08 -12.16
N GLY A 55 -3.25 0.99 -12.89
CA GLY A 55 -4.32 0.43 -13.74
C GLY A 55 -5.59 0.09 -12.94
N TYR A 56 -5.42 -0.49 -11.75
CA TYR A 56 -6.54 -0.75 -10.82
C TYR A 56 -7.08 0.55 -10.20
N SER A 57 -6.22 1.49 -9.90
CA SER A 57 -6.60 2.80 -9.35
C SER A 57 -7.53 3.58 -10.31
N VAL A 58 -7.21 3.64 -11.60
CA VAL A 58 -7.98 4.41 -12.58
C VAL A 58 -9.26 3.69 -13.05
N THR A 59 -9.34 2.37 -12.86
CA THR A 59 -10.53 1.59 -13.23
C THR A 59 -11.45 1.31 -12.05
N GLY A 60 -10.96 1.49 -10.81
CA GLY A 60 -11.66 1.10 -9.59
C GLY A 60 -11.85 -0.41 -9.44
N LYS A 61 -11.21 -1.22 -10.29
CA LYS A 61 -11.29 -2.69 -10.22
C LYS A 61 -10.56 -3.20 -8.99
N LYS A 62 -11.16 -4.15 -8.27
CA LYS A 62 -10.50 -4.80 -7.13
C LYS A 62 -9.44 -5.79 -7.57
N ILE A 63 -8.37 -5.90 -6.80
CA ILE A 63 -7.34 -6.94 -6.94
C ILE A 63 -7.81 -8.18 -6.19
N ASP A 64 -7.81 -9.33 -6.86
CA ASP A 64 -7.99 -10.61 -6.18
C ASP A 64 -6.63 -11.13 -5.70
N VAL A 65 -6.34 -10.90 -4.43
CA VAL A 65 -5.08 -11.31 -3.79
C VAL A 65 -4.94 -12.82 -3.65
N ARG A 66 -6.01 -13.60 -3.89
CA ARG A 66 -6.00 -15.06 -3.77
C ARG A 66 -5.49 -15.76 -5.01
N THR A 67 -4.98 -15.06 -6.00
CA THR A 67 -4.42 -15.67 -7.22
C THR A 67 -2.96 -16.10 -7.08
N ILE A 68 -2.25 -15.55 -6.10
CA ILE A 68 -0.84 -15.83 -5.82
C ILE A 68 -0.67 -15.99 -4.30
N PRO A 69 -0.03 -17.09 -3.79
CA PRO A 69 0.10 -17.32 -2.35
C PRO A 69 0.75 -16.16 -1.60
N GLU A 70 1.83 -15.59 -2.12
CA GLU A 70 2.53 -14.45 -1.53
C GLU A 70 1.62 -13.22 -1.44
N SER A 71 0.83 -12.96 -2.48
CA SER A 71 -0.13 -11.86 -2.49
C SER A 71 -1.10 -11.97 -1.32
N TRP A 72 -1.66 -13.16 -1.11
CA TRP A 72 -2.59 -13.38 0.00
C TRP A 72 -1.89 -13.32 1.37
N ILE A 73 -0.70 -13.90 1.53
CA ILE A 73 0.03 -13.92 2.80
C ILE A 73 0.42 -12.50 3.23
N PHE A 74 0.96 -11.69 2.32
CA PHE A 74 1.52 -10.37 2.65
C PHE A 74 0.51 -9.22 2.62
N LEU A 75 -0.58 -9.37 1.86
CA LEU A 75 -1.50 -8.26 1.60
C LEU A 75 -2.90 -8.50 2.17
N GLN A 76 -3.40 -9.75 2.13
CA GLN A 76 -4.73 -10.22 2.55
C GLN A 76 -5.89 -9.51 1.86
N ASP A 77 -5.92 -8.19 1.86
CA ASP A 77 -6.85 -7.36 1.09
C ASP A 77 -6.16 -6.06 0.64
N ILE A 78 -6.59 -5.56 -0.52
CA ILE A 78 -6.17 -4.26 -1.04
C ILE A 78 -7.44 -3.48 -1.43
N PRO A 79 -8.06 -2.78 -0.47
CA PRO A 79 -9.27 -2.01 -0.77
C PRO A 79 -8.98 -0.80 -1.63
N ASN A 80 -9.96 -0.44 -2.46
CA ASN A 80 -9.98 0.82 -3.19
C ASN A 80 -10.76 1.86 -2.36
N VAL A 81 -10.20 3.07 -2.26
CA VAL A 81 -10.86 4.23 -1.63
C VAL A 81 -11.05 5.36 -2.64
N PRO A 82 -12.05 6.24 -2.46
CA PRO A 82 -12.28 7.36 -3.37
C PRO A 82 -11.08 8.29 -3.49
N PHE A 83 -10.97 8.96 -4.65
CA PHE A 83 -10.04 10.08 -4.83
C PHE A 83 -10.21 11.11 -3.71
N GLY A 84 -9.11 11.66 -3.22
CA GLY A 84 -9.11 12.64 -2.13
C GLY A 84 -9.12 12.04 -0.72
N SER A 85 -9.25 10.72 -0.55
CA SER A 85 -9.22 10.07 0.76
C SER A 85 -7.93 10.30 1.56
N HIS A 86 -6.86 10.74 0.91
CA HIS A 86 -5.59 11.09 1.54
C HIS A 86 -5.46 12.57 1.93
N PHE A 87 -6.48 13.39 1.65
CA PHE A 87 -6.47 14.81 2.03
C PHE A 87 -6.79 15.01 3.51
N ALA A 88 -6.32 16.12 4.07
CA ALA A 88 -6.53 16.46 5.47
C ALA A 88 -8.03 16.47 5.84
N GLY A 89 -8.33 15.89 7.00
CA GLY A 89 -9.70 15.74 7.50
C GLY A 89 -10.43 14.48 7.06
N SER A 90 -9.90 13.71 6.09
CA SER A 90 -10.48 12.43 5.72
C SER A 90 -10.07 11.33 6.72
N THR A 91 -11.03 10.53 7.18
CA THR A 91 -10.78 9.39 8.07
C THR A 91 -10.86 8.04 7.36
N VAL A 92 -11.18 8.02 6.07
CA VAL A 92 -11.43 6.78 5.31
C VAL A 92 -10.24 5.82 5.37
N ILE A 93 -9.05 6.32 5.05
CA ILE A 93 -7.81 5.51 5.09
C ILE A 93 -7.50 5.08 6.54
N LEU A 94 -7.62 6.00 7.49
CA LEU A 94 -7.31 5.74 8.90
C LEU A 94 -8.18 4.62 9.49
N ASN A 95 -9.45 4.55 9.09
CA ASN A 95 -10.40 3.53 9.54
C ASN A 95 -10.13 2.14 8.91
N LEU A 96 -9.52 2.10 7.72
CA LEU A 96 -9.21 0.86 7.01
C LEU A 96 -7.88 0.23 7.42
N LEU A 97 -6.94 1.04 7.93
CA LEU A 97 -5.61 0.55 8.30
C LEU A 97 -5.69 -0.34 9.53
N ALA A 98 -5.57 -1.62 9.30
CA ALA A 98 -5.46 -2.67 10.30
C ALA A 98 -4.30 -3.61 9.93
N GLU A 99 -3.97 -4.59 10.79
CA GLU A 99 -2.87 -5.54 10.54
C GLU A 99 -3.06 -6.35 9.26
N ASN A 100 -4.30 -6.59 8.87
CA ASN A 100 -4.70 -7.35 7.68
C ASN A 100 -5.01 -6.49 6.45
N THR A 101 -4.83 -5.16 6.52
CA THR A 101 -5.03 -4.24 5.39
C THR A 101 -3.81 -3.35 5.24
N PRO A 102 -2.64 -3.91 4.89
CA PRO A 102 -1.39 -3.14 4.86
C PRO A 102 -1.23 -2.31 3.58
N ALA A 103 -2.10 -2.47 2.58
CA ALA A 103 -2.06 -1.77 1.31
C ALA A 103 -3.45 -1.24 0.93
N ILE A 104 -3.51 -0.04 0.38
CA ILE A 104 -4.75 0.64 -0.02
C ILE A 104 -4.52 1.32 -1.38
N ILE A 105 -5.45 1.16 -2.32
CA ILE A 105 -5.46 1.89 -3.58
C ILE A 105 -6.33 3.13 -3.42
N ILE A 106 -5.77 4.30 -3.66
CA ILE A 106 -6.51 5.57 -3.74
C ILE A 106 -6.85 5.80 -5.22
N ASN A 107 -8.13 5.74 -5.55
CA ASN A 107 -8.58 5.83 -6.94
C ASN A 107 -8.09 7.12 -7.60
N ASN A 108 -7.60 6.99 -8.83
CA ASN A 108 -7.06 8.07 -9.67
C ASN A 108 -5.89 8.85 -9.06
N ASP A 109 -5.21 8.31 -8.02
CA ASP A 109 -4.15 9.05 -7.35
C ASP A 109 -2.89 8.21 -7.08
N SER A 110 -2.97 7.25 -6.18
CA SER A 110 -1.76 6.57 -5.68
C SER A 110 -2.09 5.25 -4.97
N VAL A 111 -1.04 4.58 -4.55
CA VAL A 111 -1.09 3.39 -3.68
C VAL A 111 -0.37 3.70 -2.39
N LEU A 112 -0.99 3.40 -1.27
CA LEU A 112 -0.43 3.51 0.07
C LEU A 112 -0.13 2.11 0.59
N VAL A 113 1.11 1.91 1.06
CA VAL A 113 1.54 0.66 1.70
C VAL A 113 2.18 0.98 3.05
N THR A 114 1.88 0.16 4.06
CA THR A 114 2.35 0.36 5.44
C THR A 114 3.11 -0.87 5.95
N GLY A 115 3.99 -0.65 6.93
CA GLY A 115 4.74 -1.72 7.59
C GLY A 115 5.49 -1.25 8.83
N ASP A 116 6.15 -2.21 9.48
CA ASP A 116 6.99 -1.98 10.66
C ASP A 116 8.40 -1.47 10.30
N LYS A 117 8.88 -1.81 9.10
CA LYS A 117 10.21 -1.45 8.57
C LYS A 117 10.14 -1.07 7.11
N LEU A 118 11.00 -0.15 6.68
CA LEU A 118 11.02 0.35 5.30
C LEU A 118 11.19 -0.78 4.27
N LEU A 119 12.12 -1.71 4.49
CA LEU A 119 12.36 -2.82 3.57
C LEU A 119 11.11 -3.72 3.45
N GLY A 120 10.51 -4.14 4.58
CA GLY A 120 9.31 -4.95 4.56
C GLY A 120 8.08 -4.23 3.95
N THR A 121 8.03 -2.89 4.06
CA THR A 121 7.00 -2.10 3.38
C THR A 121 7.23 -2.07 1.87
N PHE A 122 8.50 -2.00 1.45
CA PHE A 122 8.88 -2.06 0.04
C PHE A 122 8.59 -3.45 -0.55
N ASP A 123 8.92 -4.54 0.15
CA ASP A 123 8.61 -5.91 -0.26
C ASP A 123 7.09 -6.09 -0.49
N ARG A 124 6.25 -5.55 0.41
CA ARG A 124 4.80 -5.54 0.22
C ARG A 124 4.35 -4.80 -1.04
N LEU A 125 4.99 -3.65 -1.33
CA LEU A 125 4.71 -2.90 -2.55
C LEU A 125 5.09 -3.71 -3.79
N GLU A 126 6.25 -4.39 -3.78
CA GLU A 126 6.68 -5.26 -4.88
C GLU A 126 5.70 -6.42 -5.09
N VAL A 127 5.27 -7.10 -4.02
CA VAL A 127 4.27 -8.17 -4.09
C VAL A 127 2.95 -7.66 -4.66
N ALA A 128 2.49 -6.48 -4.23
CA ALA A 128 1.26 -5.88 -4.73
C ALA A 128 1.35 -5.54 -6.23
N GLU A 129 2.44 -4.90 -6.64
CA GLU A 129 2.66 -4.54 -8.05
C GLU A 129 2.83 -5.78 -8.94
N PHE A 130 3.59 -6.78 -8.48
CA PHE A 130 3.73 -8.06 -9.19
C PHE A 130 2.39 -8.77 -9.34
N SER A 131 1.57 -8.79 -8.30
CA SER A 131 0.22 -9.37 -8.34
C SER A 131 -0.68 -8.64 -9.34
N ALA A 132 -0.70 -7.32 -9.29
CA ALA A 132 -1.44 -6.50 -10.25
C ALA A 132 -0.99 -6.76 -11.70
N LYS A 133 0.33 -6.86 -11.92
CA LYS A 133 0.92 -7.20 -13.22
C LYS A 133 0.45 -8.58 -13.70
N SER A 134 0.58 -9.60 -12.85
CA SER A 134 0.21 -10.97 -13.17
C SER A 134 -1.27 -11.10 -13.51
N LEU A 135 -2.15 -10.47 -12.72
CA LEU A 135 -3.59 -10.44 -12.99
C LEU A 135 -3.93 -9.74 -14.31
N THR A 136 -3.29 -8.60 -14.57
CA THR A 136 -3.53 -7.83 -15.80
C THR A 136 -3.12 -8.62 -17.03
N LEU A 137 -1.93 -9.23 -17.01
CA LEU A 137 -1.43 -10.04 -18.12
C LEU A 137 -2.21 -11.35 -18.25
N GLY A 138 -2.50 -12.03 -17.13
CA GLY A 138 -3.23 -13.29 -17.09
C GLY A 138 -4.66 -13.16 -17.60
N ALA A 139 -5.32 -12.01 -17.38
CA ALA A 139 -6.68 -11.77 -17.87
C ALA A 139 -6.80 -11.84 -19.42
N SER A 140 -5.71 -11.56 -20.15
CA SER A 140 -5.67 -11.69 -21.60
C SER A 140 -5.44 -13.13 -22.09
N LEU A 141 -4.95 -14.01 -21.20
CA LEU A 141 -4.66 -15.41 -21.51
C LEU A 141 -5.84 -16.34 -21.23
N GLY A 142 -6.78 -15.91 -20.38
CA GLY A 142 -7.96 -16.70 -20.06
C GLY A 142 -8.57 -16.37 -18.70
N LYS A 143 -9.40 -17.29 -18.20
CA LYS A 143 -10.06 -17.15 -16.91
C LYS A 143 -9.04 -17.32 -15.77
N LEU A 144 -9.00 -16.35 -14.86
CA LEU A 144 -8.20 -16.43 -13.64
C LEU A 144 -8.71 -17.56 -12.74
N MET A 145 -7.78 -18.26 -12.11
CA MET A 145 -8.05 -19.37 -11.19
C MET A 145 -7.56 -19.01 -9.78
N PRO A 146 -8.42 -18.44 -8.91
CA PRO A 146 -8.04 -18.13 -7.54
C PRO A 146 -7.80 -19.41 -6.72
N ILE A 147 -6.96 -19.30 -5.71
CA ILE A 147 -6.74 -20.29 -4.67
C ILE A 147 -8.07 -20.47 -3.92
N ASN A 148 -8.50 -21.70 -3.71
CA ASN A 148 -9.76 -22.01 -3.04
C ASN A 148 -9.68 -21.79 -1.52
N ASP A 149 -10.84 -21.78 -0.85
CA ASP A 149 -10.93 -21.46 0.58
C ASP A 149 -10.17 -22.46 1.47
N ASN A 150 -10.10 -23.75 1.11
CA ASN A 150 -9.32 -24.75 1.86
C ASN A 150 -7.82 -24.45 1.76
N GLN A 151 -7.34 -24.13 0.56
CA GLN A 151 -5.94 -23.76 0.34
C GLN A 151 -5.58 -22.43 1.04
N VAL A 152 -6.50 -21.46 1.06
CA VAL A 152 -6.34 -20.21 1.83
C VAL A 152 -6.23 -20.50 3.32
N GLU A 153 -7.05 -21.41 3.85
CA GLU A 153 -6.99 -21.79 5.27
C GLU A 153 -5.69 -22.53 5.62
N ASP A 154 -5.17 -23.38 4.72
CA ASP A 154 -3.88 -24.03 4.89
C ASP A 154 -2.73 -23.01 4.91
N LEU A 155 -2.76 -22.01 4.03
CA LEU A 155 -1.79 -20.89 4.06
C LEU A 155 -1.91 -20.10 5.37
N ARG A 156 -3.12 -19.82 5.84
CA ARG A 156 -3.36 -19.13 7.11
C ARG A 156 -2.73 -19.88 8.28
N LYS A 157 -3.00 -21.18 8.40
CA LYS A 157 -2.44 -22.02 9.47
C LYS A 157 -0.92 -22.08 9.42
N LYS A 158 -0.34 -22.17 8.23
CA LYS A 158 1.10 -22.36 8.07
C LYS A 158 1.91 -21.07 8.25
N PHE A 159 1.39 -19.91 7.85
CA PHE A 159 2.16 -18.67 7.77
C PHE A 159 1.66 -17.54 8.67
N LEU A 160 0.38 -17.55 9.09
CA LEU A 160 -0.22 -16.45 9.85
C LEU A 160 -0.68 -16.85 11.27
N SER A 161 -0.75 -18.14 11.59
CA SER A 161 -1.01 -18.60 12.96
C SER A 161 0.30 -18.53 13.76
N LYS A 162 0.44 -17.50 14.58
CA LYS A 162 1.45 -17.40 15.65
C LYS A 162 0.76 -17.41 17.00
#